data_ffdba83d1a40cdef62b3d9f5f34edd03
#
_entry.id   ffdba83d1a40cdef62b3d9f5f34edd03
#
_cell.length_a   1.000
_cell.length_b   1.000
_cell.length_c   1.000
_cell.angle_alpha   90.00
_cell.angle_beta   90.00
_cell.angle_gamma   90.00
#
_symmetry.space_group_name_H-M   'P 1'
#
loop_
_entity.id
_entity.type
_entity.pdbx_description
1 polymer ?
#
loop_
_entity_poly.entity_id
_entity_poly.type
_entity_poly.pdbx_seq_one_letter_code
_entity_poly.pdbx_strand_id
1 'polypeptide(L)'
;MAAKKASDKGDDWFSALDAELEKKTKEISKDLGERNVARLDINRTLIEDFWKIWKRFNKINVHFALEPNYTNWAVFKDTFPDGDWTWRPGFNPAAVQTVQLLDRTMDQGRVGDALKVNYVDVDGKTRLRAIFEYCEGEHYYKYSGWKRIWTIHTLYDASIERANLDDLHRLLSDLVKVWYESHLRRNRDVLVKYLKQTFEKIETFNQ
;
A
#
# COMPACT_ATOMS: atom_id res chain seq x y z
N MET A 1 -43.51 30.23 52.37
CA MET A 1 -42.10 29.82 52.11
C MET A 1 -42.04 29.18 50.74
N ALA A 2 -41.50 29.89 49.76
CA ALA A 2 -41.39 29.43 48.38
C ALA A 2 -40.02 28.81 48.17
N ALA A 3 -39.94 27.51 47.90
CA ALA A 3 -38.73 26.84 47.49
C ALA A 3 -38.41 27.23 46.05
N LYS A 4 -37.26 27.88 45.86
CA LYS A 4 -36.70 28.31 44.59
C LYS A 4 -36.23 27.07 43.82
N LYS A 5 -36.85 26.78 42.67
CA LYS A 5 -36.34 25.83 41.67
C LYS A 5 -35.00 26.33 41.15
N ALA A 6 -33.95 25.66 41.57
CA ALA A 6 -32.62 25.78 41.00
C ALA A 6 -32.30 24.45 40.33
N SER A 7 -32.74 24.27 39.09
CA SER A 7 -32.25 23.18 38.21
C SER A 7 -32.77 23.34 36.79
N ASP A 8 -32.19 24.22 36.00
CA ASP A 8 -32.51 24.23 34.57
C ASP A 8 -31.35 24.74 33.68
N LYS A 9 -30.18 24.92 34.25
CA LYS A 9 -29.01 25.34 33.46
C LYS A 9 -27.97 24.22 33.17
N GLY A 10 -28.16 23.04 33.82
CA GLY A 10 -27.26 21.90 33.63
C GLY A 10 -27.60 21.03 32.43
N ASP A 11 -28.88 20.99 32.05
CA ASP A 11 -29.36 20.12 30.95
C ASP A 11 -29.13 20.77 29.57
N ASP A 12 -29.06 22.10 29.53
CA ASP A 12 -28.99 22.86 28.25
C ASP A 12 -27.62 22.72 27.57
N TRP A 13 -26.51 22.74 28.35
CA TRP A 13 -25.18 22.59 27.77
C TRP A 13 -24.91 21.15 27.30
N PHE A 14 -25.42 20.13 28.00
CA PHE A 14 -25.33 18.74 27.58
C PHE A 14 -26.09 18.50 26.27
N SER A 15 -27.30 19.03 26.15
CA SER A 15 -28.06 18.93 24.90
C SER A 15 -27.38 19.61 23.73
N ALA A 16 -26.73 20.78 23.97
CA ALA A 16 -25.96 21.47 22.96
C ALA A 16 -24.71 20.68 22.57
N LEU A 17 -24.00 20.08 23.56
CA LEU A 17 -22.85 19.21 23.32
C LEU A 17 -23.22 17.98 22.55
N ASP A 18 -24.31 17.29 22.92
CA ASP A 18 -24.78 16.07 22.23
C ASP A 18 -25.13 16.38 20.77
N ALA A 19 -25.80 17.50 20.49
CA ALA A 19 -26.11 17.92 19.14
C ALA A 19 -24.85 18.20 18.32
N GLU A 20 -23.82 18.82 18.93
CA GLU A 20 -22.54 19.08 18.27
C GLU A 20 -21.80 17.77 18.00
N LEU A 21 -21.78 16.84 18.96
CA LEU A 21 -21.15 15.53 18.81
C LEU A 21 -21.84 14.68 17.75
N GLU A 22 -23.17 14.68 17.71
CA GLU A 22 -23.93 14.00 16.65
C GLU A 22 -23.61 14.57 15.26
N LYS A 23 -23.54 15.92 15.14
CA LYS A 23 -23.17 16.56 13.89
C LYS A 23 -21.77 16.16 13.44
N LYS A 24 -20.78 16.25 14.33
CA LYS A 24 -19.41 15.82 14.06
C LYS A 24 -19.34 14.34 13.69
N THR A 25 -20.08 13.48 14.40
CA THR A 25 -20.14 12.04 14.10
C THR A 25 -20.68 11.79 12.70
N LYS A 26 -21.73 12.49 12.29
CA LYS A 26 -22.30 12.38 10.93
C LYS A 26 -21.32 12.87 9.85
N GLU A 27 -20.66 13.99 10.10
CA GLU A 27 -19.64 14.55 9.18
C GLU A 27 -18.45 13.60 9.02
N ILE A 28 -17.90 13.08 10.13
CA ILE A 28 -16.81 12.12 10.14
C ILE A 28 -17.22 10.81 9.46
N SER A 29 -18.42 10.30 9.75
CA SER A 29 -18.94 9.06 9.15
C SER A 29 -19.12 9.20 7.63
N LYS A 30 -19.56 10.36 7.16
CA LYS A 30 -19.70 10.66 5.74
C LYS A 30 -18.33 10.69 5.05
N ASP A 31 -17.36 11.44 5.61
CA ASP A 31 -16.01 11.53 5.10
C ASP A 31 -15.31 10.16 5.05
N LEU A 32 -15.43 9.36 6.12
CA LEU A 32 -14.92 7.99 6.15
C LEU A 32 -15.60 7.10 5.11
N GLY A 33 -16.89 7.28 4.87
CA GLY A 33 -17.64 6.56 3.84
C GLY A 33 -17.11 6.87 2.44
N GLU A 34 -16.93 8.14 2.11
CA GLU A 34 -16.39 8.58 0.82
C GLU A 34 -14.97 8.08 0.60
N ARG A 35 -14.10 8.15 1.62
CA ARG A 35 -12.73 7.60 1.56
C ARG A 35 -12.72 6.09 1.36
N ASN A 36 -13.62 5.37 2.03
CA ASN A 36 -13.71 3.92 1.87
C ASN A 36 -14.16 3.52 0.47
N VAL A 37 -15.06 4.26 -0.16
CA VAL A 37 -15.47 4.03 -1.55
C VAL A 37 -14.30 4.25 -2.49
N ALA A 38 -13.58 5.37 -2.37
CA ALA A 38 -12.40 5.65 -3.18
C ALA A 38 -11.32 4.56 -3.02
N ARG A 39 -11.05 4.11 -1.78
CA ARG A 39 -10.11 3.01 -1.52
C ARG A 39 -10.57 1.69 -2.11
N LEU A 40 -11.86 1.41 -2.09
CA LEU A 40 -12.42 0.19 -2.68
C LEU A 40 -12.09 0.10 -4.16
N ASP A 41 -12.34 1.16 -4.91
CA ASP A 41 -12.13 1.20 -6.35
C ASP A 41 -10.65 1.16 -6.71
N ILE A 42 -9.83 1.95 -6.01
CA ILE A 42 -8.38 1.95 -6.18
C ILE A 42 -7.79 0.55 -5.91
N ASN A 43 -8.12 -0.05 -4.77
CA ASN A 43 -7.58 -1.36 -4.40
C ASN A 43 -8.02 -2.46 -5.35
N ARG A 44 -9.28 -2.45 -5.79
CA ARG A 44 -9.76 -3.42 -6.77
C ARG A 44 -8.95 -3.34 -8.06
N THR A 45 -8.77 -2.14 -8.60
CA THR A 45 -7.99 -1.89 -9.81
C THR A 45 -6.54 -2.32 -9.64
N LEU A 46 -5.89 -1.91 -8.55
CA LEU A 46 -4.48 -2.24 -8.28
C LEU A 46 -4.25 -3.76 -8.13
N ILE A 47 -5.13 -4.45 -7.43
CA ILE A 47 -4.99 -5.90 -7.25
C ILE A 47 -5.13 -6.62 -8.59
N GLU A 48 -6.10 -6.22 -9.42
CA GLU A 48 -6.28 -6.79 -10.76
C GLU A 48 -5.07 -6.53 -11.67
N ASP A 49 -4.50 -5.33 -11.62
CA ASP A 49 -3.33 -4.98 -12.43
C ASP A 49 -2.07 -5.71 -11.93
N PHE A 50 -1.86 -5.77 -10.63
CA PHE A 50 -0.74 -6.52 -10.06
C PHE A 50 -0.84 -8.01 -10.38
N TRP A 51 -2.05 -8.56 -10.42
CA TRP A 51 -2.30 -9.91 -10.89
C TRP A 51 -1.91 -10.13 -12.36
N LYS A 52 -2.26 -9.17 -13.24
CA LYS A 52 -1.85 -9.21 -14.65
C LYS A 52 -0.32 -9.16 -14.79
N ILE A 53 0.34 -8.30 -13.98
CA ILE A 53 1.80 -8.22 -13.94
C ILE A 53 2.39 -9.55 -13.47
N TRP A 54 1.90 -10.10 -12.37
CA TRP A 54 2.31 -11.41 -11.84
C TRP A 54 2.24 -12.51 -12.90
N LYS A 55 1.09 -12.65 -13.60
CA LYS A 55 0.91 -13.61 -14.70
C LYS A 55 1.95 -13.43 -15.81
N ARG A 56 2.33 -12.18 -16.10
CA ARG A 56 3.30 -11.87 -17.14
C ARG A 56 4.69 -12.35 -16.76
N PHE A 57 5.13 -12.06 -15.54
CA PHE A 57 6.45 -12.47 -15.06
C PHE A 57 6.53 -13.98 -14.85
N ASN A 58 5.47 -14.63 -14.42
CA ASN A 58 5.43 -16.08 -14.29
C ASN A 58 5.71 -16.81 -15.61
N LYS A 59 5.34 -16.21 -16.77
CA LYS A 59 5.65 -16.78 -18.10
C LYS A 59 7.15 -16.84 -18.42
N ILE A 60 7.98 -16.08 -17.73
CA ILE A 60 9.42 -16.09 -17.88
C ILE A 60 10.13 -16.72 -16.67
N ASN A 61 9.41 -17.52 -15.90
CA ASN A 61 9.91 -18.20 -14.69
C ASN A 61 10.43 -17.22 -13.60
N VAL A 62 9.87 -16.03 -13.53
CA VAL A 62 10.08 -15.11 -12.42
C VAL A 62 8.98 -15.31 -11.41
N HIS A 63 9.34 -15.74 -10.22
CA HIS A 63 8.37 -16.06 -9.17
C HIS A 63 8.12 -14.85 -8.30
N PHE A 64 7.00 -14.17 -8.52
CA PHE A 64 6.52 -13.13 -7.63
C PHE A 64 5.54 -13.70 -6.61
N ALA A 65 5.60 -13.19 -5.39
CA ALA A 65 4.48 -13.25 -4.47
C ALA A 65 3.65 -11.97 -4.64
N LEU A 66 2.37 -12.13 -4.93
CA LEU A 66 1.41 -11.03 -4.82
C LEU A 66 0.82 -11.09 -3.41
N GLU A 67 1.11 -10.08 -2.63
CA GLU A 67 0.72 -10.04 -1.22
C GLU A 67 -0.01 -8.73 -0.92
N PRO A 68 -1.33 -8.71 -0.94
CA PRO A 68 -2.06 -7.64 -0.30
C PRO A 68 -1.98 -7.83 1.22
N ASN A 69 -1.49 -6.81 1.90
CA ASN A 69 -1.50 -6.81 3.35
C ASN A 69 -2.93 -6.54 3.83
N TYR A 70 -3.52 -7.55 4.38
CA TYR A 70 -4.84 -7.55 4.95
C TYR A 70 -4.76 -8.01 6.39
N THR A 71 -5.54 -7.40 7.27
CA THR A 71 -5.57 -7.78 8.70
C THR A 71 -6.00 -9.21 8.94
N ASN A 72 -6.53 -9.89 7.93
CA ASN A 72 -6.93 -11.29 8.00
C ASN A 72 -6.27 -12.12 6.87
N TRP A 73 -5.04 -12.55 7.10
CA TRP A 73 -4.25 -13.38 6.18
C TRP A 73 -4.92 -14.68 5.72
N ALA A 74 -5.84 -15.22 6.52
CA ALA A 74 -6.52 -16.47 6.20
C ALA A 74 -7.32 -16.39 4.89
N VAL A 75 -7.83 -15.22 4.54
CA VAL A 75 -8.60 -14.99 3.33
C VAL A 75 -7.74 -15.03 2.07
N PHE A 76 -6.44 -14.71 2.18
CA PHE A 76 -5.55 -14.58 1.03
C PHE A 76 -4.76 -15.83 0.68
N LYS A 77 -4.34 -16.62 1.66
CA LYS A 77 -3.57 -17.86 1.43
C LYS A 77 -4.27 -18.81 0.46
N ASP A 78 -5.59 -18.79 0.47
CA ASP A 78 -6.41 -19.66 -0.38
C ASP A 78 -6.79 -19.04 -1.73
N THR A 79 -6.43 -17.79 -1.99
CA THR A 79 -6.93 -17.02 -3.14
C THR A 79 -6.09 -17.21 -4.40
N PHE A 80 -4.89 -17.79 -4.28
CA PHE A 80 -3.97 -18.03 -5.39
C PHE A 80 -3.62 -19.51 -5.59
N PRO A 81 -4.60 -20.43 -5.72
CA PRO A 81 -4.31 -21.70 -6.34
C PRO A 81 -4.33 -21.47 -7.85
N ASP A 82 -3.28 -21.83 -8.49
CA ASP A 82 -3.17 -22.29 -9.88
C ASP A 82 -3.96 -21.59 -11.00
N GLY A 83 -4.30 -20.29 -10.89
CA GLY A 83 -4.67 -19.74 -12.15
C GLY A 83 -5.59 -18.56 -12.20
N ASP A 84 -6.69 -18.52 -11.53
CA ASP A 84 -7.63 -17.42 -11.70
C ASP A 84 -7.99 -16.72 -10.40
N TRP A 85 -7.65 -15.43 -10.38
CA TRP A 85 -8.11 -14.53 -9.35
C TRP A 85 -9.62 -14.41 -9.40
N THR A 86 -10.27 -14.68 -8.28
CA THR A 86 -11.69 -14.41 -8.09
C THR A 86 -11.93 -13.74 -6.75
N TRP A 87 -12.79 -12.74 -6.74
CA TRP A 87 -13.23 -12.12 -5.50
C TRP A 87 -14.02 -13.11 -4.66
N ARG A 88 -13.51 -13.45 -3.47
CA ARG A 88 -14.24 -14.34 -2.57
C ARG A 88 -15.32 -13.57 -1.81
N PRO A 89 -16.47 -14.21 -1.53
CA PRO A 89 -17.45 -13.66 -0.63
C PRO A 89 -16.82 -13.32 0.73
N GLY A 90 -17.11 -12.11 1.24
CA GLY A 90 -16.54 -11.62 2.50
C GLY A 90 -15.20 -10.91 2.41
N PHE A 91 -14.53 -10.92 1.25
CA PHE A 91 -13.35 -10.09 1.04
C PHE A 91 -13.74 -8.62 0.86
N ASN A 92 -13.14 -7.75 1.68
CA ASN A 92 -13.35 -6.31 1.58
C ASN A 92 -12.10 -5.60 1.05
N PRO A 93 -12.04 -5.23 -0.24
CA PRO A 93 -10.89 -4.54 -0.81
C PRO A 93 -10.59 -3.20 -0.13
N ALA A 94 -11.59 -2.51 0.41
CA ALA A 94 -11.39 -1.23 1.09
C ALA A 94 -10.52 -1.36 2.37
N ALA A 95 -10.48 -2.55 2.97
CA ALA A 95 -9.65 -2.82 4.15
C ALA A 95 -8.18 -3.11 3.83
N VAL A 96 -7.83 -3.30 2.56
CA VAL A 96 -6.44 -3.54 2.14
C VAL A 96 -5.62 -2.27 2.34
N GLN A 97 -4.52 -2.37 3.09
CA GLN A 97 -3.62 -1.26 3.39
C GLN A 97 -2.44 -1.18 2.41
N THR A 98 -2.00 -2.33 1.93
CA THR A 98 -0.86 -2.44 1.03
C THR A 98 -1.11 -3.53 0.01
N VAL A 99 -0.81 -3.25 -1.26
CA VAL A 99 -0.72 -4.25 -2.33
C VAL A 99 0.74 -4.29 -2.78
N GLN A 100 1.35 -5.47 -2.79
CA GLN A 100 2.76 -5.58 -3.14
C GLN A 100 3.05 -6.78 -4.04
N LEU A 101 4.02 -6.60 -4.94
CA LEU A 101 4.69 -7.66 -5.69
C LEU A 101 6.10 -7.82 -5.12
N LEU A 102 6.39 -8.99 -4.57
CA LEU A 102 7.70 -9.36 -4.05
C LEU A 102 8.36 -10.32 -5.04
N ASP A 103 9.55 -9.97 -5.51
CA ASP A 103 10.37 -10.86 -6.29
C ASP A 103 10.97 -11.95 -5.38
N ARG A 104 10.55 -13.19 -5.58
CA ARG A 104 11.04 -14.37 -4.87
C ARG A 104 11.93 -15.27 -5.72
N THR A 105 12.37 -14.76 -6.87
CA THR A 105 13.22 -15.53 -7.80
C THR A 105 14.63 -15.77 -7.23
N MET A 106 15.08 -14.94 -6.31
CA MET A 106 16.32 -15.15 -5.60
C MET A 106 16.17 -16.20 -4.50
N ASP A 107 16.73 -17.36 -4.76
CA ASP A 107 16.74 -18.52 -3.88
C ASP A 107 17.32 -18.22 -2.47
N GLN A 108 16.95 -19.03 -1.49
CA GLN A 108 17.52 -19.08 -0.14
C GLN A 108 17.03 -18.01 0.85
N GLY A 109 15.75 -17.66 0.84
CA GLY A 109 15.15 -16.79 1.86
C GLY A 109 15.60 -15.34 1.76
N ARG A 110 16.22 -14.93 0.67
CA ARG A 110 16.51 -13.54 0.36
C ARG A 110 15.24 -12.89 -0.17
N VAL A 111 14.78 -11.85 0.52
CA VAL A 111 13.71 -11.00 0.00
C VAL A 111 14.27 -10.27 -1.20
N GLY A 112 13.63 -10.45 -2.36
CA GLY A 112 13.99 -9.76 -3.59
C GLY A 112 13.45 -8.34 -3.65
N ASP A 113 13.55 -7.75 -4.84
CA ASP A 113 12.99 -6.44 -5.12
C ASP A 113 11.47 -6.43 -4.91
N ALA A 114 10.93 -5.31 -4.44
CA ALA A 114 9.50 -5.20 -4.13
C ALA A 114 8.90 -3.90 -4.68
N LEU A 115 7.80 -4.04 -5.40
CA LEU A 115 6.90 -2.95 -5.75
C LEU A 115 5.74 -2.96 -4.76
N LYS A 116 5.52 -1.84 -4.06
CA LYS A 116 4.47 -1.70 -3.06
C LYS A 116 3.62 -0.48 -3.35
N VAL A 117 2.31 -0.62 -3.20
CA VAL A 117 1.37 0.50 -3.17
C VAL A 117 0.63 0.43 -1.85
N ASN A 118 0.73 1.48 -1.06
CA ASN A 118 0.18 1.54 0.29
C ASN A 118 -0.50 2.88 0.58
N TYR A 119 -1.33 2.86 1.62
CA TYR A 119 -1.92 4.04 2.19
C TYR A 119 -1.11 4.46 3.42
N VAL A 120 -0.75 5.74 3.47
CA VAL A 120 -0.04 6.35 4.60
C VAL A 120 -0.80 7.58 5.07
N ASP A 121 -0.93 7.73 6.38
CA ASP A 121 -1.52 8.94 6.95
C ASP A 121 -0.40 9.94 7.27
N VAL A 122 -0.50 11.12 6.65
CA VAL A 122 0.43 12.23 6.86
C VAL A 122 -0.40 13.46 7.21
N ASP A 123 -0.15 14.04 8.37
CA ASP A 123 -0.86 15.21 8.88
C ASP A 123 -2.40 15.08 8.82
N GLY A 124 -2.90 13.91 9.20
CA GLY A 124 -4.33 13.60 9.21
C GLY A 124 -4.97 13.39 7.84
N LYS A 125 -4.15 13.33 6.77
CA LYS A 125 -4.63 13.05 5.41
C LYS A 125 -4.10 11.71 4.94
N THR A 126 -5.00 10.89 4.41
CA THR A 126 -4.62 9.63 3.78
C THR A 126 -4.02 9.90 2.40
N ARG A 127 -2.84 9.35 2.17
CA ARG A 127 -2.13 9.42 0.89
C ARG A 127 -1.96 8.04 0.28
N LEU A 128 -2.10 7.96 -1.04
CA LEU A 128 -1.74 6.79 -1.82
C LEU A 128 -0.27 6.94 -2.24
N ARG A 129 0.56 5.99 -1.81
CA ARG A 129 2.00 6.00 -2.10
C ARG A 129 2.42 4.72 -2.79
N ALA A 130 3.09 4.84 -3.93
CA ALA A 130 3.76 3.73 -4.57
C ALA A 130 5.27 3.86 -4.35
N ILE A 131 5.91 2.78 -3.93
CA ILE A 131 7.35 2.71 -3.70
C ILE A 131 7.93 1.47 -4.38
N PHE A 132 9.22 1.57 -4.72
CA PHE A 132 10.03 0.43 -5.11
C PHE A 132 11.18 0.30 -4.12
N GLU A 133 11.32 -0.86 -3.53
CA GLU A 133 12.44 -1.16 -2.63
C GLU A 133 13.29 -2.30 -3.17
N TYR A 134 14.59 -2.17 -3.00
CA TYR A 134 15.55 -3.19 -3.39
C TYR A 134 16.75 -3.23 -2.46
N CYS A 135 17.36 -4.40 -2.34
CA CYS A 135 18.58 -4.59 -1.58
C CYS A 135 19.78 -4.12 -2.42
N GLU A 136 20.51 -3.10 -1.97
CA GLU A 136 21.74 -2.66 -2.63
C GLU A 136 22.91 -3.61 -2.38
N GLY A 137 22.93 -4.29 -1.23
CA GLY A 137 23.98 -5.19 -0.85
C GLY A 137 23.87 -5.66 0.59
N GLU A 138 24.88 -6.41 1.01
CA GLU A 138 25.01 -6.89 2.38
C GLU A 138 26.30 -6.33 2.98
N HIS A 139 26.22 -5.88 4.23
CA HIS A 139 27.38 -5.41 4.97
C HIS A 139 27.55 -6.20 6.27
N TYR A 140 28.79 -6.61 6.54
CA TYR A 140 29.12 -7.33 7.77
C TYR A 140 29.47 -6.36 8.88
N TYR A 141 28.74 -6.43 9.97
CA TYR A 141 29.02 -5.68 11.19
C TYR A 141 29.58 -6.63 12.27
N LYS A 142 30.73 -6.27 12.84
CA LYS A 142 31.48 -7.10 13.79
C LYS A 142 30.65 -7.65 14.97
N TYR A 143 29.63 -6.92 15.41
CA TYR A 143 28.83 -7.29 16.59
C TYR A 143 27.39 -7.71 16.27
N SER A 144 26.92 -7.49 15.04
CA SER A 144 25.54 -7.79 14.64
C SER A 144 25.41 -8.68 13.39
N GLY A 145 26.54 -9.15 12.85
CA GLY A 145 26.56 -10.05 11.68
C GLY A 145 26.27 -9.34 10.38
N TRP A 146 25.79 -10.11 9.39
CA TRP A 146 25.41 -9.59 8.08
C TRP A 146 24.12 -8.82 8.16
N LYS A 147 24.12 -7.59 7.63
CA LYS A 147 22.91 -6.77 7.47
C LYS A 147 22.74 -6.38 6.02
N ARG A 148 21.49 -6.35 5.59
CA ARG A 148 21.13 -5.93 4.25
C ARG A 148 20.89 -4.42 4.21
N ILE A 149 21.39 -3.80 3.16
CA ILE A 149 21.18 -2.38 2.88
C ILE A 149 20.06 -2.28 1.86
N TRP A 150 18.97 -1.68 2.27
CA TRP A 150 17.78 -1.49 1.44
C TRP A 150 17.70 -0.04 0.97
N THR A 151 17.30 0.12 -0.27
CA THR A 151 17.01 1.44 -0.86
C THR A 151 15.57 1.49 -1.31
N ILE A 152 14.90 2.59 -0.95
CA ILE A 152 13.51 2.87 -1.31
C ILE A 152 13.48 4.07 -2.25
N HIS A 153 12.73 3.94 -3.33
CA HIS A 153 12.36 5.04 -4.22
C HIS A 153 10.85 5.26 -4.14
N THR A 154 10.43 6.52 -3.96
CA THR A 154 9.01 6.87 -4.15
C THR A 154 8.74 7.08 -5.63
N LEU A 155 7.79 6.32 -6.13
CA LEU A 155 7.35 6.38 -7.51
C LEU A 155 6.19 7.37 -7.67
N TYR A 156 5.28 7.35 -6.69
CA TYR A 156 4.05 8.13 -6.69
C TYR A 156 3.67 8.46 -5.25
N ASP A 157 3.18 9.67 -5.01
CA ASP A 157 2.65 10.09 -3.71
C ASP A 157 1.61 11.21 -3.90
N ALA A 158 0.35 10.91 -3.63
CA ALA A 158 -0.76 11.86 -3.72
C ALA A 158 -1.78 11.64 -2.61
N SER A 159 -2.50 12.70 -2.19
CA SER A 159 -3.65 12.50 -1.33
C SER A 159 -4.72 11.66 -2.05
N ILE A 160 -5.47 10.87 -1.31
CA ILE A 160 -6.45 9.93 -1.90
C ILE A 160 -7.49 10.67 -2.77
N GLU A 161 -7.86 11.88 -2.39
CA GLU A 161 -8.82 12.73 -3.12
C GLU A 161 -8.26 13.24 -4.45
N ARG A 162 -6.93 13.25 -4.61
CA ARG A 162 -6.22 13.72 -5.81
C ARG A 162 -5.48 12.60 -6.52
N ALA A 163 -5.63 11.37 -6.04
CA ALA A 163 -4.98 10.22 -6.65
C ALA A 163 -5.51 10.02 -8.08
N ASN A 164 -4.60 10.04 -9.04
CA ASN A 164 -4.88 9.78 -10.44
C ASN A 164 -4.34 8.40 -10.81
N LEU A 165 -5.23 7.45 -11.03
CA LEU A 165 -4.85 6.09 -11.38
C LEU A 165 -4.17 6.00 -12.75
N ASP A 166 -4.53 6.86 -13.72
CA ASP A 166 -3.90 6.85 -15.04
C ASP A 166 -2.43 7.26 -14.96
N ASP A 167 -2.11 8.27 -14.13
CA ASP A 167 -0.72 8.65 -13.88
C ASP A 167 0.05 7.54 -13.17
N LEU A 168 -0.57 6.92 -12.16
CA LEU A 168 0.02 5.77 -11.47
C LEU A 168 0.25 4.60 -12.43
N HIS A 169 -0.74 4.25 -13.28
CA HIS A 169 -0.61 3.18 -14.26
C HIS A 169 0.50 3.44 -15.27
N ARG A 170 0.65 4.69 -15.73
CA ARG A 170 1.74 5.06 -16.64
C ARG A 170 3.10 4.83 -16.00
N LEU A 171 3.30 5.32 -14.77
CA LEU A 171 4.53 5.13 -14.01
C LEU A 171 4.82 3.64 -13.76
N LEU A 172 3.82 2.88 -13.32
CA LEU A 172 3.96 1.44 -13.09
C LEU A 172 4.25 0.69 -14.39
N SER A 173 3.63 1.07 -15.51
CA SER A 173 3.87 0.45 -16.81
C SER A 173 5.32 0.59 -17.24
N ASP A 174 5.91 1.77 -17.10
CA ASP A 174 7.30 2.01 -17.50
C ASP A 174 8.27 1.29 -16.57
N LEU A 175 8.04 1.32 -15.27
CA LEU A 175 8.82 0.54 -14.31
C LEU A 175 8.76 -0.96 -14.62
N VAL A 176 7.55 -1.50 -14.82
CA VAL A 176 7.34 -2.93 -15.07
C VAL A 176 8.05 -3.38 -16.35
N LYS A 177 8.06 -2.57 -17.40
CA LYS A 177 8.83 -2.86 -18.63
C LYS A 177 10.32 -3.02 -18.34
N VAL A 178 10.90 -2.06 -17.60
CA VAL A 178 12.32 -2.09 -17.26
C VAL A 178 12.64 -3.25 -16.32
N TRP A 179 11.77 -3.51 -15.35
CA TRP A 179 11.92 -4.64 -14.43
C TRP A 179 11.85 -5.98 -15.16
N TYR A 180 10.89 -6.13 -16.07
CA TYR A 180 10.76 -7.31 -16.93
C TYR A 180 12.00 -7.51 -17.81
N GLU A 181 12.49 -6.45 -18.45
CA GLU A 181 13.72 -6.47 -19.26
C GLU A 181 14.95 -6.86 -18.44
N SER A 182 15.09 -6.36 -17.21
CA SER A 182 16.19 -6.70 -16.32
C SER A 182 16.25 -8.21 -16.02
N HIS A 183 15.09 -8.85 -15.84
CA HIS A 183 14.98 -10.31 -15.68
C HIS A 183 15.34 -11.07 -16.97
N LEU A 184 14.85 -10.65 -18.12
CA LEU A 184 15.16 -11.27 -19.41
C LEU A 184 16.68 -11.22 -19.70
N ARG A 185 17.28 -10.07 -19.42
CA ARG A 185 18.73 -9.85 -19.61
C ARG A 185 19.57 -10.45 -18.49
N ARG A 186 18.98 -10.93 -17.41
CA ARG A 186 19.65 -11.32 -16.16
C ARG A 186 20.64 -10.23 -15.68
N ASN A 187 20.22 -8.98 -15.85
CA ASN A 187 21.01 -7.80 -15.52
C ASN A 187 20.17 -6.81 -14.72
N ARG A 188 20.31 -6.88 -13.41
CA ARG A 188 19.61 -6.03 -12.45
C ARG A 188 20.05 -4.55 -12.51
N ASP A 189 21.26 -4.29 -12.99
CA ASP A 189 21.79 -2.92 -13.05
C ASP A 189 20.93 -2.02 -13.96
N VAL A 190 20.28 -2.58 -14.96
CA VAL A 190 19.33 -1.86 -15.84
C VAL A 190 18.20 -1.25 -15.02
N LEU A 191 17.60 -2.03 -14.13
CA LEU A 191 16.52 -1.59 -13.24
C LEU A 191 17.03 -0.56 -12.23
N VAL A 192 18.15 -0.85 -11.55
CA VAL A 192 18.73 0.04 -10.53
C VAL A 192 19.12 1.39 -11.14
N LYS A 193 19.70 1.39 -12.33
CA LYS A 193 20.03 2.61 -13.06
C LYS A 193 18.79 3.43 -13.40
N TYR A 194 17.75 2.78 -13.89
CA TYR A 194 16.47 3.43 -14.20
C TYR A 194 15.87 4.08 -12.95
N LEU A 195 15.81 3.35 -11.85
CA LEU A 195 15.27 3.87 -10.58
C LEU A 195 16.05 5.10 -10.10
N LYS A 196 17.38 5.03 -10.08
CA LYS A 196 18.25 6.12 -9.65
C LYS A 196 18.18 7.36 -10.54
N GLN A 197 17.86 7.20 -11.82
CA GLN A 197 17.74 8.30 -12.78
C GLN A 197 16.36 8.93 -12.82
N THR A 198 15.31 8.14 -12.53
CA THR A 198 13.93 8.56 -12.72
C THR A 198 13.26 9.01 -11.43
N PHE A 199 13.63 8.41 -10.30
CA PHE A 199 12.95 8.63 -9.03
C PHE A 199 13.92 9.08 -7.94
N GLU A 200 13.42 9.95 -7.08
CA GLU A 200 14.17 10.39 -5.92
C GLU A 200 14.38 9.22 -4.94
N LYS A 201 15.61 9.07 -4.45
CA LYS A 201 15.94 8.14 -3.39
C LYS A 201 15.50 8.73 -2.06
N ILE A 202 14.59 8.06 -1.35
CA ILE A 202 14.05 8.58 -0.11
C ILE A 202 14.79 8.04 1.10
N GLU A 203 15.04 6.74 1.16
CA GLU A 203 15.59 6.11 2.35
C GLU A 203 16.57 4.99 2.02
N THR A 204 17.59 4.88 2.87
CA THR A 204 18.44 3.69 2.95
C THR A 204 18.39 3.21 4.40
N PHE A 205 18.07 1.95 4.62
CA PHE A 205 18.03 1.37 5.95
C PHE A 205 18.68 -0.01 5.98
N ASN A 206 19.14 -0.39 7.18
CA ASN A 206 19.79 -1.67 7.43
C ASN A 206 18.85 -2.60 8.20
N GLN A 207 18.67 -3.82 7.74
CA GLN A 207 17.94 -4.89 8.41
C GLN A 207 18.83 -6.07 8.74
#